data_80dfbbd42c0c15e3733b048f24d94e1f
#
_entry.id   80dfbbd42c0c15e3733b048f24d94e1f
#
_cell.length_a   1.000
_cell.length_b   1.000
_cell.length_c   1.000
_cell.angle_alpha   90.00
_cell.angle_beta   90.00
_cell.angle_gamma   90.00
#
_symmetry.space_group_name_H-M   'P 1'
#
loop_
_entity.id
_entity.type
_entity.pdbx_description
1 polymer ?
#
loop_
_entity_poly.entity_id
_entity_poly.type
_entity_poly.pdbx_seq_one_letter_code
_entity_poly.pdbx_strand_id
1 'polypeptide(L)'
;MSKLSIVRFATCVAALTLYATGALAQGEPLKPARVTPDELKWIVGPTGNQNTLIAGDPKQAGAYVYRTRFAANFRNRPHFHPDQRVVTIMSGTLYVGYGEQFDESQLKALPAGSIFTEPARQPHFVWAKDGEVVIQVIGNGPSATTLIEQKP
;
A
#
# COMPACT_ATOMS: atom_id res chain seq x y z
N MET A 1 20.56 -48.10 -67.28
CA MET A 1 20.14 -48.27 -65.87
C MET A 1 20.53 -47.00 -65.13
N SER A 2 19.57 -46.09 -65.02
CA SER A 2 19.77 -44.79 -64.46
C SER A 2 19.39 -44.78 -62.99
N LYS A 3 20.33 -44.35 -62.07
CA LYS A 3 20.06 -44.26 -60.65
C LYS A 3 19.54 -42.80 -60.35
N LEU A 4 18.29 -42.74 -59.93
CA LEU A 4 17.63 -41.52 -59.49
C LEU A 4 18.01 -41.22 -58.05
N SER A 5 18.80 -40.14 -57.81
CA SER A 5 19.13 -39.68 -56.47
C SER A 5 18.01 -38.77 -55.93
N ILE A 6 17.35 -39.17 -54.85
CA ILE A 6 16.36 -38.39 -54.17
C ILE A 6 17.07 -37.46 -53.15
N VAL A 7 17.06 -36.18 -53.41
CA VAL A 7 17.52 -35.15 -52.47
C VAL A 7 16.35 -34.84 -51.50
N ARG A 8 16.54 -35.14 -50.22
CA ARG A 8 15.59 -34.80 -49.16
C ARG A 8 15.94 -33.38 -48.64
N PHE A 9 15.06 -32.44 -48.92
CA PHE A 9 15.11 -31.12 -48.27
C PHE A 9 14.57 -31.21 -46.83
N ALA A 10 15.41 -30.99 -45.84
CA ALA A 10 14.99 -30.86 -44.47
C ALA A 10 14.60 -29.39 -44.23
N THR A 11 13.31 -29.15 -44.07
CA THR A 11 12.76 -27.84 -43.69
C THR A 11 12.93 -27.67 -42.18
N CYS A 12 13.90 -26.87 -41.75
CA CYS A 12 14.00 -26.41 -40.36
C CYS A 12 12.93 -25.33 -40.12
N VAL A 13 11.88 -25.70 -39.41
CA VAL A 13 10.90 -24.71 -38.86
C VAL A 13 11.51 -24.15 -37.59
N ALA A 14 12.03 -22.90 -37.67
CA ALA A 14 12.46 -22.16 -36.50
C ALA A 14 11.20 -21.65 -35.79
N ALA A 15 10.87 -22.22 -34.64
CA ALA A 15 9.82 -21.71 -33.75
C ALA A 15 10.33 -20.45 -33.07
N LEU A 16 9.84 -19.28 -33.50
CA LEU A 16 10.04 -18.00 -32.82
C LEU A 16 9.13 -18.00 -31.58
N THR A 17 9.69 -18.29 -30.40
CA THR A 17 9.01 -18.06 -29.13
C THR A 17 9.03 -16.55 -28.83
N LEU A 18 7.89 -15.88 -29.05
CA LEU A 18 7.67 -14.52 -28.55
C LEU A 18 7.59 -14.57 -27.01
N TYR A 19 8.66 -14.17 -26.34
CA TYR A 19 8.57 -13.81 -24.92
C TYR A 19 7.85 -12.45 -24.82
N ALA A 20 6.57 -12.49 -24.51
CA ALA A 20 5.86 -11.29 -24.07
C ALA A 20 6.44 -10.87 -22.71
N THR A 21 7.41 -9.95 -22.72
CA THR A 21 7.83 -9.25 -21.52
C THR A 21 6.67 -8.36 -21.11
N GLY A 22 5.87 -8.82 -20.14
CA GLY A 22 4.88 -8.00 -19.48
C GLY A 22 5.60 -6.82 -18.85
N ALA A 23 5.53 -5.65 -19.47
CA ALA A 23 5.95 -4.41 -18.84
C ALA A 23 5.03 -4.23 -17.62
N LEU A 24 5.58 -4.47 -16.42
CA LEU A 24 4.93 -4.05 -15.19
C LEU A 24 4.72 -2.54 -15.34
N ALA A 25 3.46 -2.10 -15.25
CA ALA A 25 3.13 -0.68 -15.28
C ALA A 25 3.87 0.00 -14.13
N GLN A 26 5.00 0.61 -14.42
CA GLN A 26 5.71 1.47 -13.48
C GLN A 26 4.93 2.77 -13.45
N GLY A 27 4.50 3.18 -12.26
CA GLY A 27 3.88 4.49 -12.08
C GLY A 27 4.81 5.62 -12.47
N GLU A 28 4.26 6.83 -12.55
CA GLU A 28 5.04 8.05 -12.82
C GLU A 28 6.22 8.17 -11.85
N PRO A 29 7.43 8.52 -12.34
CA PRO A 29 8.59 8.73 -11.49
C PRO A 29 8.33 9.81 -10.44
N LEU A 30 8.83 9.62 -9.22
CA LEU A 30 8.76 10.64 -8.19
C LEU A 30 9.56 11.88 -8.61
N LYS A 31 8.95 13.05 -8.42
CA LYS A 31 9.62 14.34 -8.64
C LYS A 31 10.43 14.73 -7.40
N PRO A 32 11.57 15.43 -7.55
CA PRO A 32 12.29 15.97 -6.42
C PRO A 32 11.38 16.87 -5.56
N ALA A 33 11.31 16.60 -4.25
CA ALA A 33 10.52 17.37 -3.30
C ALA A 33 11.30 17.55 -1.98
N ARG A 34 11.11 18.70 -1.35
CA ARG A 34 11.60 19.01 0.00
C ARG A 34 10.48 19.71 0.72
N VAL A 35 9.92 19.08 1.75
CA VAL A 35 8.74 19.60 2.44
C VAL A 35 8.98 19.52 3.94
N THR A 36 8.87 20.65 4.63
CA THR A 36 8.97 20.74 6.08
C THR A 36 7.60 20.47 6.73
N PRO A 37 7.53 20.15 8.03
CA PRO A 37 6.26 19.86 8.69
C PRO A 37 5.23 20.99 8.63
N ASP A 38 5.65 22.25 8.64
CA ASP A 38 4.81 23.44 8.56
C ASP A 38 4.27 23.74 7.15
N GLU A 39 4.90 23.19 6.11
CA GLU A 39 4.43 23.31 4.74
C GLU A 39 3.33 22.28 4.38
N LEU A 40 3.08 21.29 5.26
CA LEU A 40 2.11 20.23 5.02
C LEU A 40 0.68 20.77 4.99
N LYS A 41 -0.04 20.49 3.92
CA LYS A 41 -1.46 20.85 3.77
C LYS A 41 -2.33 19.66 4.15
N TRP A 42 -2.97 19.75 5.31
CA TRP A 42 -3.83 18.69 5.82
C TRP A 42 -5.26 18.82 5.26
N ILE A 43 -5.81 17.71 4.78
CA ILE A 43 -7.16 17.61 4.24
C ILE A 43 -7.94 16.61 5.10
N VAL A 44 -9.12 17.00 5.56
CA VAL A 44 -10.00 16.14 6.36
C VAL A 44 -10.54 15.01 5.47
N GLY A 45 -10.30 13.78 5.87
CA GLY A 45 -10.80 12.59 5.21
C GLY A 45 -12.23 12.22 5.63
N PRO A 46 -12.86 11.24 4.96
CA PRO A 46 -14.25 10.84 5.21
C PRO A 46 -14.51 10.32 6.63
N THR A 47 -13.50 9.80 7.30
CA THR A 47 -13.57 9.25 8.66
C THR A 47 -13.20 10.27 9.74
N GLY A 48 -12.92 11.52 9.38
CA GLY A 48 -12.54 12.59 10.31
C GLY A 48 -11.04 12.68 10.60
N ASN A 49 -10.24 11.72 10.14
CA ASN A 49 -8.78 11.83 10.13
C ASN A 49 -8.32 12.89 9.12
N GLN A 50 -7.14 13.43 9.30
CA GLN A 50 -6.53 14.36 8.35
C GLN A 50 -5.42 13.66 7.57
N ASN A 51 -5.34 13.93 6.27
CA ASN A 51 -4.34 13.34 5.38
C ASN A 51 -3.58 14.43 4.63
N THR A 52 -2.32 14.15 4.32
CA THR A 52 -1.50 14.98 3.45
C THR A 52 -0.64 14.10 2.56
N LEU A 53 -0.73 14.31 1.25
CA LEU A 53 0.10 13.61 0.27
C LEU A 53 1.51 14.20 0.27
N ILE A 54 2.51 13.33 0.37
CA ILE A 54 3.93 13.72 0.34
C ILE A 54 4.52 13.45 -1.05
N ALA A 55 4.25 12.28 -1.62
CA ALA A 55 4.79 11.88 -2.92
C ALA A 55 3.94 10.80 -3.57
N GLY A 56 3.96 10.74 -4.90
CA GLY A 56 3.19 9.77 -5.69
C GLY A 56 1.69 10.05 -5.68
N ASP A 57 0.91 9.05 -6.08
CA ASP A 57 -0.55 9.07 -6.01
C ASP A 57 -1.04 7.66 -5.58
N PRO A 58 -1.67 7.50 -4.41
CA PRO A 58 -2.15 6.18 -3.98
C PRO A 58 -3.24 5.60 -4.89
N LYS A 59 -3.85 6.38 -5.78
CA LYS A 59 -4.86 5.89 -6.74
C LYS A 59 -4.25 5.33 -8.02
N GLN A 60 -2.95 5.57 -8.25
CA GLN A 60 -2.22 5.13 -9.44
C GLN A 60 -1.25 4.00 -9.11
N ALA A 61 -0.82 3.26 -10.13
CA ALA A 61 0.28 2.33 -9.98
C ALA A 61 1.58 3.08 -9.63
N GLY A 62 2.38 2.52 -8.74
CA GLY A 62 3.66 3.10 -8.32
C GLY A 62 3.74 3.44 -6.83
N ALA A 63 4.93 3.86 -6.42
CA ALA A 63 5.19 4.21 -5.04
C ALA A 63 4.45 5.48 -4.62
N TYR A 64 3.92 5.48 -3.41
CA TYR A 64 3.32 6.66 -2.80
C TYR A 64 3.75 6.80 -1.34
N VAL A 65 3.72 8.05 -0.84
CA VAL A 65 3.93 8.40 0.56
C VAL A 65 2.89 9.43 0.96
N TYR A 66 2.18 9.18 2.05
CA TYR A 66 1.32 10.19 2.67
C TYR A 66 1.43 10.11 4.18
N ARG A 67 0.96 11.15 4.87
CA ARG A 67 0.81 11.15 6.32
C ARG A 67 -0.66 11.24 6.69
N THR A 68 -1.00 10.58 7.79
CA THR A 68 -2.31 10.68 8.42
C THR A 68 -2.14 11.20 9.85
N ARG A 69 -3.01 12.13 10.23
CA ARG A 69 -3.15 12.63 11.59
C ARG A 69 -4.47 12.15 12.15
N PHE A 70 -4.40 11.48 13.27
CA PHE A 70 -5.55 11.04 14.05
C PHE A 70 -5.69 11.95 15.27
N ALA A 71 -6.88 12.52 15.48
CA ALA A 71 -7.17 13.25 16.70
C ALA A 71 -7.13 12.32 17.93
N ALA A 72 -6.97 12.89 19.11
CA ALA A 72 -7.06 12.13 20.34
C ALA A 72 -8.38 11.32 20.41
N ASN A 73 -8.29 10.08 20.87
CA ASN A 73 -9.39 9.13 20.99
C ASN A 73 -10.02 8.64 19.67
N PHE A 74 -9.37 8.93 18.53
CA PHE A 74 -9.83 8.43 17.24
C PHE A 74 -9.68 6.90 17.16
N ARG A 75 -10.77 6.22 16.83
CA ARG A 75 -10.78 4.78 16.52
C ARG A 75 -11.09 4.57 15.05
N ASN A 76 -10.22 3.84 14.35
CA ASN A 76 -10.54 3.36 13.01
C ASN A 76 -11.12 1.95 13.11
N ARG A 77 -12.26 1.73 12.44
CA ARG A 77 -12.91 0.40 12.40
C ARG A 77 -12.02 -0.60 11.66
N PRO A 78 -12.20 -1.91 11.90
CA PRO A 78 -11.54 -2.95 11.12
C PRO A 78 -11.73 -2.72 9.62
N HIS A 79 -10.61 -2.74 8.90
CA HIS A 79 -10.54 -2.47 7.47
C HIS A 79 -9.29 -3.13 6.90
N PHE A 80 -9.22 -3.20 5.58
CA PHE A 80 -8.03 -3.66 4.86
C PHE A 80 -7.75 -2.82 3.61
N HIS A 81 -6.58 -3.02 3.04
CA HIS A 81 -6.13 -2.38 1.81
C HIS A 81 -5.77 -3.42 0.76
N PRO A 82 -5.95 -3.16 -0.55
CA PRO A 82 -5.57 -4.10 -1.60
C PRO A 82 -4.04 -4.22 -1.77
N ASP A 83 -3.30 -3.19 -1.40
CA ASP A 83 -1.84 -3.11 -1.44
C ASP A 83 -1.24 -3.38 -0.05
N GLN A 84 0.05 -3.69 -0.03
CA GLN A 84 0.82 -3.79 1.20
C GLN A 84 1.48 -2.45 1.53
N ARG A 85 1.57 -2.15 2.83
CA ARG A 85 2.09 -0.88 3.32
C ARG A 85 3.06 -1.07 4.47
N VAL A 86 3.97 -0.10 4.59
CA VAL A 86 4.80 0.09 5.78
C VAL A 86 4.40 1.41 6.42
N VAL A 87 4.11 1.36 7.71
CA VAL A 87 3.65 2.51 8.47
C VAL A 87 4.66 2.83 9.57
N THR A 88 5.02 4.10 9.67
CA THR A 88 5.91 4.63 10.72
C THR A 88 5.12 5.58 11.60
N ILE A 89 5.23 5.43 12.92
CA ILE A 89 4.68 6.36 13.89
C ILE A 89 5.62 7.56 13.99
N MET A 90 5.16 8.74 13.55
CA MET A 90 5.95 9.97 13.54
C MET A 90 5.86 10.72 14.87
N SER A 91 4.67 10.70 15.50
CA SER A 91 4.43 11.30 16.82
C SER A 91 3.26 10.62 17.53
N GLY A 92 3.23 10.72 18.85
CA GLY A 92 2.21 10.08 19.69
C GLY A 92 2.43 8.58 19.87
N THR A 93 1.38 7.89 20.33
CA THR A 93 1.34 6.43 20.48
C THR A 93 0.10 5.90 19.78
N LEU A 94 0.29 5.06 18.77
CA LEU A 94 -0.80 4.38 18.08
C LEU A 94 -0.97 2.97 18.64
N TYR A 95 -2.18 2.60 18.96
CA TYR A 95 -2.55 1.23 19.33
C TYR A 95 -3.03 0.50 18.08
N VAL A 96 -2.38 -0.61 17.72
CA VAL A 96 -2.63 -1.37 16.49
C VAL A 96 -2.99 -2.80 16.81
N GLY A 97 -4.06 -3.30 16.22
CA GLY A 97 -4.50 -4.69 16.27
C GLY A 97 -4.83 -5.22 14.88
N TYR A 98 -4.70 -6.55 14.72
CA TYR A 98 -5.07 -7.25 13.49
C TYR A 98 -6.30 -8.11 13.74
N GLY A 99 -7.21 -8.17 12.77
CA GLY A 99 -8.42 -8.96 12.82
C GLY A 99 -9.62 -8.24 12.22
N GLU A 100 -10.69 -8.99 12.03
CA GLU A 100 -11.96 -8.49 11.45
C GLU A 100 -12.86 -7.79 12.47
N GLN A 101 -12.59 -7.97 13.76
CA GLN A 101 -13.32 -7.34 14.86
C GLN A 101 -12.37 -6.46 15.68
N PHE A 102 -12.90 -5.32 16.15
CA PHE A 102 -12.14 -4.47 17.05
C PHE A 102 -12.07 -5.13 18.44
N ASP A 103 -10.86 -5.56 18.82
CA ASP A 103 -10.59 -6.21 20.09
C ASP A 103 -9.46 -5.47 20.82
N GLU A 104 -9.75 -4.83 21.93
CA GLU A 104 -8.77 -4.08 22.71
C GLU A 104 -7.64 -4.98 23.25
N SER A 105 -7.90 -6.26 23.47
CA SER A 105 -6.89 -7.21 23.95
C SER A 105 -5.81 -7.52 22.92
N GLN A 106 -6.11 -7.29 21.64
CA GLN A 106 -5.17 -7.48 20.51
C GLN A 106 -4.33 -6.21 20.20
N LEU A 107 -4.61 -5.11 20.90
CA LEU A 107 -3.94 -3.86 20.66
C LEU A 107 -2.51 -3.86 21.22
N LYS A 108 -1.54 -3.54 20.38
CA LYS A 108 -0.17 -3.25 20.78
C LYS A 108 0.08 -1.76 20.70
N ALA A 109 0.58 -1.17 21.78
CA ALA A 109 1.02 0.23 21.82
C ALA A 109 2.32 0.40 21.05
N LEU A 110 2.31 1.31 20.08
CA LEU A 110 3.44 1.66 19.23
C LEU A 110 3.75 3.16 19.40
N PRO A 111 4.76 3.53 20.19
CA PRO A 111 5.18 4.92 20.35
C PRO A 111 5.90 5.44 19.09
N ALA A 112 6.16 6.76 19.04
CA ALA A 112 6.92 7.40 17.98
C ALA A 112 8.24 6.67 17.70
N GLY A 113 8.60 6.52 16.41
CA GLY A 113 9.72 5.73 15.93
C GLY A 113 9.41 4.25 15.69
N SER A 114 8.26 3.73 16.17
CA SER A 114 7.81 2.38 15.86
C SER A 114 7.36 2.26 14.41
N ILE A 115 7.41 1.03 13.90
CA ILE A 115 6.86 0.66 12.60
C ILE A 115 5.88 -0.50 12.75
N PHE A 116 4.92 -0.60 11.84
CA PHE A 116 4.12 -1.80 11.60
C PHE A 116 3.84 -1.97 10.10
N THR A 117 3.39 -3.14 9.72
CA THR A 117 3.06 -3.45 8.33
C THR A 117 1.57 -3.68 8.20
N GLU A 118 1.02 -3.28 7.07
CA GLU A 118 -0.33 -3.63 6.63
C GLU A 118 -0.21 -4.53 5.40
N PRO A 119 -0.13 -5.87 5.59
CA PRO A 119 -0.11 -6.79 4.46
C PRO A 119 -1.37 -6.63 3.60
N ALA A 120 -1.25 -6.85 2.30
CA ALA A 120 -2.38 -6.76 1.38
C ALA A 120 -3.55 -7.62 1.87
N ARG A 121 -4.74 -7.03 1.93
CA ARG A 121 -6.00 -7.65 2.37
C ARG A 121 -6.02 -8.19 3.80
N GLN A 122 -5.01 -7.88 4.63
CA GLN A 122 -5.01 -8.23 6.05
C GLN A 122 -5.87 -7.22 6.83
N PRO A 123 -6.98 -7.65 7.45
CA PRO A 123 -7.77 -6.80 8.33
C PRO A 123 -6.96 -6.30 9.53
N HIS A 124 -7.11 -5.02 9.83
CA HIS A 124 -6.48 -4.37 10.97
C HIS A 124 -7.34 -3.19 11.45
N PHE A 125 -7.04 -2.72 12.65
CA PHE A 125 -7.70 -1.59 13.28
C PHE A 125 -6.73 -0.82 14.15
N VAL A 126 -7.02 0.46 14.35
CA VAL A 126 -6.13 1.35 15.11
C VAL A 126 -6.91 2.25 16.07
N TRP A 127 -6.23 2.68 17.13
CA TRP A 127 -6.77 3.62 18.11
C TRP A 127 -5.69 4.61 18.56
N ALA A 128 -5.93 5.89 18.39
CA ALA A 128 -5.14 6.99 18.95
C ALA A 128 -5.66 7.31 20.36
N LYS A 129 -5.47 6.35 21.33
CA LYS A 129 -6.12 6.36 22.64
C LYS A 129 -5.71 7.55 23.49
N ASP A 130 -4.41 7.82 23.56
CA ASP A 130 -3.84 8.71 24.59
C ASP A 130 -3.62 10.12 24.11
N GLY A 131 -3.88 10.43 22.85
CA GLY A 131 -3.62 11.74 22.28
C GLY A 131 -3.60 11.74 20.76
N GLU A 132 -3.23 12.87 20.17
CA GLU A 132 -3.02 12.98 18.72
C GLU A 132 -1.86 12.08 18.26
N VAL A 133 -2.02 11.44 17.13
CA VAL A 133 -1.00 10.59 16.50
C VAL A 133 -0.81 11.00 15.06
N VAL A 134 0.45 11.13 14.63
CA VAL A 134 0.81 11.27 13.22
C VAL A 134 1.55 10.03 12.76
N ILE A 135 1.09 9.46 11.66
CA ILE A 135 1.74 8.33 11.00
C ILE A 135 2.21 8.72 9.60
N GLN A 136 3.23 8.05 9.09
CA GLN A 136 3.62 8.08 7.69
C GLN A 136 3.41 6.70 7.07
N VAL A 137 2.70 6.68 5.96
CA VAL A 137 2.38 5.46 5.20
C VAL A 137 3.17 5.47 3.90
N ILE A 138 3.81 4.34 3.60
CA ILE A 138 4.50 4.07 2.35
C ILE A 138 3.87 2.83 1.74
N GLY A 139 3.46 2.91 0.49
CA GLY A 139 2.87 1.78 -0.24
C GLY A 139 3.17 1.85 -1.73
N ASN A 140 2.62 0.88 -2.45
CA ASN A 140 2.70 0.81 -3.91
C ASN A 140 1.28 0.62 -4.45
N GLY A 141 0.74 1.66 -5.06
CA GLY A 141 -0.65 1.70 -5.52
C GLY A 141 -0.94 0.80 -6.75
N PRO A 142 -2.21 0.67 -7.13
CA PRO A 142 -3.35 1.43 -6.60
C PRO A 142 -3.79 0.95 -5.21
N SER A 143 -4.22 1.87 -4.39
CA SER A 143 -4.64 1.65 -3.02
C SER A 143 -6.07 2.12 -2.78
N ALA A 144 -6.74 1.46 -1.84
CA ALA A 144 -8.08 1.80 -1.36
C ALA A 144 -8.23 1.36 0.10
N THR A 145 -9.31 1.78 0.74
CA THR A 145 -9.71 1.28 2.07
C THR A 145 -11.05 0.57 1.95
N THR A 146 -11.12 -0.68 2.38
CA THR A 146 -12.36 -1.46 2.48
C THR A 146 -12.67 -1.71 3.93
N LEU A 147 -13.81 -1.19 4.40
CA LEU A 147 -14.29 -1.43 5.77
C LEU A 147 -14.82 -2.85 5.89
N ILE A 148 -14.56 -3.49 7.02
CA ILE A 148 -15.16 -4.78 7.38
C ILE A 148 -16.55 -4.50 7.98
N GLU A 149 -17.56 -5.16 7.42
CA GLU A 149 -18.91 -5.11 7.98
C GLU A 149 -18.92 -5.83 9.33
N GLN A 150 -19.33 -5.12 10.37
CA GLN A 150 -19.50 -5.73 11.68
C GLN A 150 -20.84 -6.46 11.69
N LYS A 151 -20.79 -7.77 11.94
CA LYS A 151 -22.02 -8.53 12.18
C LYS A 151 -22.64 -8.08 13.51
N PRO A 152 -23.97 -7.94 13.58
CA PRO A 152 -24.67 -7.58 14.81
C PRO A 152 -24.48 -8.61 15.92
#